data_c755b64c395bc95d54ae572a5e9afa99
#
_entry.id   c755b64c395bc95d54ae572a5e9afa99
#
_cell.length_a   1.000
_cell.length_b   1.000
_cell.length_c   1.000
_cell.angle_alpha   90.00
_cell.angle_beta   90.00
_cell.angle_gamma   90.00
#
_symmetry.space_group_name_H-M   'P 1'
#
loop_
_entity.id
_entity.type
_entity.pdbx_description
1 polymer ?
#
loop_
_entity_poly.entity_id
_entity_poly.type
_entity_poly.pdbx_seq_one_letter_code
_entity_poly.pdbx_strand_id
1 'polypeptide(L)'
;GQSVHANGTKLYSARIIPFKGSWIEFATDINNVMYAYIDRKKKLPVTTLLRAIGFENDKDILEIFNLAEDVKVNKTNLKKMVGRKLAARVLKTWIEDFVDEDTGEVVSIERNEVVIDRETVIEPEHVDIILESGVQNILVHKEEPNQSDYSIIYNTLQKDPSNSEKEAVLYIYRQLRNADPADDASAREVINNLFFSEKRYDLGDVGRYRINRKLNLTTDMDVRVLTKEDIIEIIKYL
;
A
#
# COMPACT_ATOMS: atom_id res chain seq x y z
N GLY A 1 -0.19 10.28 18.74
CA GLY A 1 -0.59 9.91 20.11
C GLY A 1 -0.25 8.47 20.43
N GLN A 2 -0.15 8.19 21.71
CA GLN A 2 0.12 6.85 22.22
C GLN A 2 -0.94 6.50 23.26
N SER A 3 -1.44 5.26 23.21
CA SER A 3 -2.33 4.71 24.23
C SER A 3 -1.91 3.27 24.56
N VAL A 4 -2.45 2.72 25.64
CA VAL A 4 -2.17 1.34 26.04
C VAL A 4 -3.49 0.58 26.08
N HIS A 5 -3.56 -0.54 25.34
CA HIS A 5 -4.70 -1.44 25.36
C HIS A 5 -4.73 -2.19 26.69
N ALA A 6 -5.91 -2.72 27.08
CA ALA A 6 -6.11 -3.48 28.31
C ALA A 6 -5.16 -4.70 28.43
N ASN A 7 -4.69 -5.26 27.32
CA ASN A 7 -3.71 -6.36 27.29
C ASN A 7 -2.23 -5.92 27.45
N GLY A 8 -1.97 -4.62 27.65
CA GLY A 8 -0.61 -4.06 27.77
C GLY A 8 0.05 -3.63 26.47
N THR A 9 -0.57 -3.87 25.30
CA THR A 9 -0.02 -3.47 24.00
C THR A 9 -0.07 -1.94 23.83
N LYS A 10 1.04 -1.35 23.43
CA LYS A 10 1.11 0.08 23.09
C LYS A 10 0.48 0.31 21.73
N LEU A 11 -0.44 1.26 21.65
CA LEU A 11 -1.11 1.68 20.42
C LEU A 11 -0.69 3.10 20.07
N TYR A 12 -0.44 3.32 18.78
CA TYR A 12 -0.01 4.62 18.25
C TYR A 12 -1.04 5.13 17.26
N SER A 13 -1.24 6.43 17.27
CA SER A 13 -2.13 7.09 16.31
C SER A 13 -1.63 8.49 15.96
N ALA A 14 -1.95 8.93 14.76
CA ALA A 14 -1.73 10.29 14.31
C ALA A 14 -2.93 10.72 13.46
N ARG A 15 -3.34 11.95 13.61
CA ARG A 15 -4.47 12.52 12.90
C ARG A 15 -4.08 13.80 12.21
N ILE A 16 -4.48 13.95 10.95
CA ILE A 16 -4.36 15.20 10.20
C ILE A 16 -5.74 15.79 10.05
N ILE A 17 -5.91 16.98 10.62
CA ILE A 17 -7.15 17.77 10.53
C ILE A 17 -6.82 18.98 9.66
N PRO A 18 -7.29 19.03 8.39
CA PRO A 18 -7.04 20.17 7.53
C PRO A 18 -7.92 21.38 7.94
N PHE A 19 -7.57 22.56 7.44
CA PHE A 19 -8.44 23.73 7.50
C PHE A 19 -9.71 23.49 6.67
N LYS A 20 -9.57 22.82 5.52
CA LYS A 20 -10.67 22.44 4.63
C LYS A 20 -10.39 21.07 4.03
N GLY A 21 -11.37 20.18 4.04
CA GLY A 21 -11.28 18.87 3.40
C GLY A 21 -11.42 17.70 4.36
N SER A 22 -11.10 16.52 3.87
CA SER A 22 -11.26 15.26 4.61
C SER A 22 -10.20 15.10 5.70
N TRP A 23 -10.62 14.52 6.82
CA TRP A 23 -9.72 14.12 7.89
C TRP A 23 -9.11 12.76 7.56
N ILE A 24 -7.88 12.54 7.99
CA ILE A 24 -7.26 11.23 7.95
C ILE A 24 -6.62 10.93 9.30
N GLU A 25 -6.83 9.71 9.78
CA GLU A 25 -6.20 9.19 10.98
C GLU A 25 -5.48 7.88 10.65
N PHE A 26 -4.26 7.78 11.13
CA PHE A 26 -3.48 6.55 11.07
C PHE A 26 -3.43 5.95 12.47
N ALA A 27 -3.73 4.67 12.60
CA ALA A 27 -3.73 4.02 13.91
C ALA A 27 -3.24 2.57 13.80
N THR A 28 -2.46 2.16 14.79
CA THR A 28 -2.07 0.75 14.96
C THR A 28 -3.09 0.02 15.82
N ASP A 29 -3.23 -1.29 15.60
CA ASP A 29 -4.09 -2.13 16.42
C ASP A 29 -3.30 -3.12 17.27
N ILE A 30 -4.02 -3.94 18.05
CA ILE A 30 -3.41 -4.93 18.94
C ILE A 30 -2.69 -6.08 18.19
N ASN A 31 -2.97 -6.25 16.91
CA ASN A 31 -2.35 -7.26 16.05
C ASN A 31 -1.12 -6.71 15.31
N ASN A 32 -0.66 -5.52 15.69
CA ASN A 32 0.44 -4.84 15.04
C ASN A 32 0.19 -4.62 13.53
N VAL A 33 -1.00 -4.12 13.21
CA VAL A 33 -1.43 -3.74 11.87
C VAL A 33 -1.76 -2.25 11.88
N MET A 34 -1.37 -1.53 10.83
CA MET A 34 -1.67 -0.10 10.71
C MET A 34 -2.83 0.13 9.74
N TYR A 35 -3.82 0.87 10.21
CA TYR A 35 -5.00 1.26 9.45
C TYR A 35 -5.06 2.77 9.24
N ALA A 36 -5.70 3.15 8.16
CA ALA A 36 -6.11 4.52 7.90
C ALA A 36 -7.63 4.64 8.03
N TYR A 37 -8.09 5.74 8.63
CA TYR A 37 -9.50 6.12 8.74
C TYR A 37 -9.70 7.44 8.02
N ILE A 38 -10.57 7.45 7.02
CA ILE A 38 -10.91 8.66 6.27
C ILE A 38 -12.26 9.15 6.76
N ASP A 39 -12.31 10.39 7.26
CA ASP A 39 -13.51 11.02 7.83
C ASP A 39 -14.21 10.15 8.89
N ARG A 40 -13.41 9.44 9.69
CA ARG A 40 -13.89 8.51 10.73
C ARG A 40 -14.81 7.39 10.23
N LYS A 41 -14.75 7.10 8.94
CA LYS A 41 -15.48 5.99 8.33
C LYS A 41 -14.74 4.66 8.54
N LYS A 42 -15.11 3.65 7.78
CA LYS A 42 -14.50 2.33 7.86
C LYS A 42 -12.98 2.40 7.69
N LYS A 43 -12.29 1.61 8.48
CA LYS A 43 -10.84 1.48 8.41
C LYS A 43 -10.40 0.71 7.17
N LEU A 44 -9.25 1.08 6.64
CA LEU A 44 -8.59 0.35 5.57
C LEU A 44 -7.10 0.19 5.91
N PRO A 45 -6.45 -0.91 5.46
CA PRO A 45 -5.01 -1.06 5.65
C PRO A 45 -4.25 0.11 5.01
N VAL A 46 -3.22 0.64 5.67
CA VAL A 46 -2.45 1.76 5.09
C VAL A 46 -1.77 1.38 3.79
N THR A 47 -1.45 0.11 3.58
CA THR A 47 -0.88 -0.39 2.33
C THR A 47 -1.86 -0.27 1.17
N THR A 48 -3.16 -0.46 1.41
CA THR A 48 -4.20 -0.20 0.41
C THR A 48 -4.21 1.28 -0.01
N LEU A 49 -4.09 2.19 0.95
CA LEU A 49 -3.99 3.62 0.66
C LEU A 49 -2.73 3.94 -0.15
N LEU A 50 -1.57 3.41 0.24
CA LEU A 50 -0.31 3.60 -0.48
C LEU A 50 -0.42 3.11 -1.93
N ARG A 51 -1.03 1.97 -2.13
CA ARG A 51 -1.27 1.41 -3.47
C ARG A 51 -2.13 2.32 -4.33
N ALA A 52 -3.20 2.83 -3.75
CA ALA A 52 -4.14 3.72 -4.44
C ALA A 52 -3.51 5.07 -4.84
N ILE A 53 -2.53 5.55 -4.11
CA ILE A 53 -1.86 6.83 -4.40
C ILE A 53 -0.63 6.69 -5.30
N GLY A 54 -0.31 5.49 -5.77
CA GLY A 54 0.70 5.26 -6.81
C GLY A 54 1.79 4.26 -6.50
N PHE A 55 1.86 3.70 -5.29
CA PHE A 55 2.77 2.59 -4.95
C PHE A 55 2.07 1.26 -5.26
N GLU A 56 2.00 0.92 -6.53
CA GLU A 56 1.07 -0.06 -7.08
C GLU A 56 1.23 -1.48 -6.55
N ASN A 57 2.45 -1.94 -6.40
CA ASN A 57 2.75 -3.33 -6.05
C ASN A 57 3.49 -3.46 -4.72
N ASP A 58 3.62 -4.69 -4.24
CA ASP A 58 4.29 -4.97 -2.99
C ASP A 58 5.75 -4.50 -3.00
N LYS A 59 6.43 -4.59 -4.15
CA LYS A 59 7.81 -4.12 -4.31
C LYS A 59 7.94 -2.63 -3.99
N ASP A 60 7.07 -1.81 -4.56
CA ASP A 60 7.10 -0.36 -4.35
C ASP A 60 6.89 -0.02 -2.87
N ILE A 61 5.96 -0.69 -2.21
CA ILE A 61 5.68 -0.47 -0.78
C ILE A 61 6.86 -0.91 0.08
N LEU A 62 7.42 -2.08 -0.19
CA LEU A 62 8.55 -2.62 0.59
C LEU A 62 9.83 -1.80 0.39
N GLU A 63 10.04 -1.25 -0.80
CA GLU A 63 11.18 -0.35 -1.09
C GLU A 63 11.12 0.94 -0.26
N ILE A 64 9.94 1.53 -0.09
CA ILE A 64 9.77 2.73 0.74
C ILE A 64 10.33 2.53 2.15
N PHE A 65 10.12 1.36 2.72
CA PHE A 65 10.52 1.01 4.08
C PHE A 65 11.82 0.21 4.16
N ASN A 66 12.43 -0.07 3.01
CA ASN A 66 13.68 -0.84 2.89
C ASN A 66 13.64 -2.19 3.62
N LEU A 67 12.57 -2.96 3.41
CA LEU A 67 12.29 -4.19 4.16
C LEU A 67 12.63 -5.48 3.42
N ALA A 68 12.77 -5.44 2.12
CA ALA A 68 12.95 -6.62 1.30
C ALA A 68 14.21 -6.57 0.43
N GLU A 69 14.72 -7.74 0.13
CA GLU A 69 15.78 -7.98 -0.85
C GLU A 69 15.16 -8.40 -2.16
N ASP A 70 15.54 -7.72 -3.25
CA ASP A 70 15.11 -8.02 -4.61
C ASP A 70 16.03 -9.08 -5.22
N VAL A 71 15.48 -10.20 -5.62
CA VAL A 71 16.23 -11.33 -6.18
C VAL A 71 15.77 -11.57 -7.61
N LYS A 72 16.73 -11.53 -8.56
CA LYS A 72 16.45 -11.86 -9.95
C LYS A 72 16.15 -13.35 -10.10
N VAL A 73 15.06 -13.67 -10.82
CA VAL A 73 14.61 -15.03 -11.02
C VAL A 73 15.49 -15.74 -12.05
N ASN A 74 16.25 -16.71 -11.58
CA ASN A 74 16.91 -17.73 -12.36
C ASN A 74 17.13 -18.95 -11.47
N LYS A 75 17.42 -20.10 -12.09
CA LYS A 75 17.57 -21.36 -11.35
C LYS A 75 18.65 -21.29 -10.26
N THR A 76 19.77 -20.66 -10.53
CA THR A 76 20.88 -20.51 -9.58
C THR A 76 20.50 -19.67 -8.37
N ASN A 77 19.90 -18.51 -8.61
CA ASN A 77 19.49 -17.61 -7.53
C ASN A 77 18.36 -18.22 -6.68
N LEU A 78 17.37 -18.85 -7.31
CA LEU A 78 16.26 -19.47 -6.59
C LEU A 78 16.70 -20.63 -5.71
N LYS A 79 17.66 -21.44 -6.14
CA LYS A 79 18.23 -22.51 -5.31
C LYS A 79 18.91 -21.95 -4.04
N LYS A 80 19.54 -20.78 -4.14
CA LYS A 80 20.15 -20.11 -2.98
C LYS A 80 19.11 -19.53 -2.03
N MET A 81 17.88 -19.28 -2.51
CA MET A 81 16.81 -18.69 -1.72
C MET A 81 15.95 -19.73 -0.99
N VAL A 82 16.17 -21.02 -1.22
CA VAL A 82 15.48 -22.08 -0.47
C VAL A 82 15.74 -21.91 1.03
N GLY A 83 14.68 -21.92 1.83
CA GLY A 83 14.72 -21.64 3.26
C GLY A 83 14.49 -20.15 3.62
N ARG A 84 14.58 -19.25 2.66
CA ARG A 84 14.25 -17.83 2.84
C ARG A 84 12.72 -17.62 2.74
N LYS A 85 12.22 -16.57 3.36
CA LYS A 85 10.79 -16.25 3.39
C LYS A 85 10.45 -15.18 2.37
N LEU A 86 9.40 -15.41 1.57
CA LEU A 86 8.89 -14.41 0.65
C LEU A 86 8.30 -13.21 1.40
N ALA A 87 8.70 -12.01 0.99
CA ALA A 87 8.17 -10.76 1.52
C ALA A 87 6.95 -10.27 0.72
N ALA A 88 6.82 -10.68 -0.53
CA ALA A 88 5.73 -10.32 -1.42
C ALA A 88 5.18 -11.54 -2.13
N ARG A 89 3.92 -11.45 -2.57
CA ARG A 89 3.28 -12.48 -3.39
C ARG A 89 4.02 -12.66 -4.70
N VAL A 90 4.13 -13.90 -5.16
CA VAL A 90 4.53 -14.20 -6.53
C VAL A 90 3.27 -14.23 -7.39
N LEU A 91 3.16 -13.26 -8.28
CA LEU A 91 1.99 -13.06 -9.13
C LEU A 91 2.31 -13.45 -10.56
N LYS A 92 1.50 -14.35 -11.12
CA LYS A 92 1.48 -14.59 -12.54
C LYS A 92 0.53 -13.60 -13.19
N THR A 93 1.04 -12.78 -14.10
CA THR A 93 0.27 -11.75 -14.79
C THR A 93 0.19 -12.07 -16.28
N TRP A 94 -1.00 -11.95 -16.86
CA TRP A 94 -1.21 -12.09 -18.31
C TRP A 94 -2.28 -11.13 -18.79
N ILE A 95 -2.29 -10.90 -20.10
CA ILE A 95 -3.30 -10.09 -20.75
C ILE A 95 -4.30 -11.04 -21.42
N GLU A 96 -5.58 -10.83 -21.14
CA GLU A 96 -6.68 -11.57 -21.72
C GLU A 96 -7.49 -10.64 -22.60
N ASP A 97 -7.67 -11.01 -23.87
CA ASP A 97 -8.39 -10.22 -24.85
C ASP A 97 -9.83 -10.74 -24.98
N PHE A 98 -10.78 -9.81 -24.88
CA PHE A 98 -12.20 -10.08 -25.10
C PHE A 98 -12.70 -9.25 -26.28
N VAL A 99 -13.62 -9.82 -27.04
CA VAL A 99 -14.36 -9.09 -28.07
C VAL A 99 -15.67 -8.60 -27.43
N ASP A 100 -15.88 -7.29 -27.44
CA ASP A 100 -17.16 -6.71 -27.06
C ASP A 100 -18.20 -7.07 -28.10
N GLU A 101 -19.23 -7.84 -27.72
CA GLU A 101 -20.26 -8.31 -28.62
C GLU A 101 -21.12 -7.17 -29.19
N ASP A 102 -21.21 -6.06 -28.49
CA ASP A 102 -22.03 -4.91 -28.90
C ASP A 102 -21.28 -3.97 -29.88
N THR A 103 -19.98 -3.76 -29.67
CA THR A 103 -19.16 -2.83 -30.46
C THR A 103 -18.22 -3.52 -31.44
N GLY A 104 -17.92 -4.80 -31.23
CA GLY A 104 -16.92 -5.54 -32.00
C GLY A 104 -15.48 -5.16 -31.67
N GLU A 105 -15.26 -4.30 -30.68
CA GLU A 105 -13.92 -3.88 -30.23
C GLU A 105 -13.25 -4.95 -29.37
N VAL A 106 -11.92 -5.06 -29.52
CA VAL A 106 -11.10 -5.91 -28.66
C VAL A 106 -10.74 -5.16 -27.39
N VAL A 107 -11.18 -5.67 -26.24
CA VAL A 107 -10.85 -5.13 -24.93
C VAL A 107 -9.80 -6.04 -24.29
N SER A 108 -8.64 -5.47 -23.94
CA SER A 108 -7.57 -6.18 -23.26
C SER A 108 -7.68 -5.95 -21.75
N ILE A 109 -7.74 -7.03 -20.97
CA ILE A 109 -7.82 -7.01 -19.51
C ILE A 109 -6.58 -7.68 -18.94
N GLU A 110 -5.92 -6.99 -18.01
CA GLU A 110 -4.84 -7.57 -17.23
C GLU A 110 -5.39 -8.49 -16.14
N ARG A 111 -4.89 -9.72 -16.10
CA ARG A 111 -5.24 -10.73 -15.10
C ARG A 111 -4.05 -11.04 -14.21
N ASN A 112 -4.31 -11.27 -12.94
CA ASN A 112 -3.33 -11.66 -11.95
C ASN A 112 -3.77 -12.93 -11.23
N GLU A 113 -2.82 -13.83 -11.00
CA GLU A 113 -3.01 -15.02 -10.18
C GLU A 113 -1.89 -15.10 -9.15
N VAL A 114 -2.25 -15.28 -7.88
CA VAL A 114 -1.28 -15.54 -6.82
C VAL A 114 -0.84 -16.99 -6.90
N VAL A 115 0.40 -17.24 -7.31
CA VAL A 115 0.94 -18.62 -7.39
C VAL A 115 1.62 -19.04 -6.10
N ILE A 116 2.22 -18.10 -5.36
CA ILE A 116 2.75 -18.33 -4.01
C ILE A 116 2.44 -17.08 -3.18
N ASP A 117 1.92 -17.26 -1.98
CA ASP A 117 1.58 -16.14 -1.11
C ASP A 117 2.81 -15.59 -0.38
N ARG A 118 2.69 -14.35 0.10
CA ARG A 118 3.71 -13.75 0.97
C ARG A 118 3.84 -14.54 2.27
N GLU A 119 4.97 -14.39 2.95
CA GLU A 119 5.31 -15.09 4.19
C GLU A 119 5.48 -16.62 4.02
N THR A 120 5.50 -17.11 2.79
CA THR A 120 5.80 -18.51 2.49
C THR A 120 7.31 -18.74 2.52
N VAL A 121 7.76 -19.75 3.23
CA VAL A 121 9.15 -20.22 3.17
C VAL A 121 9.37 -20.93 1.84
N ILE A 122 10.39 -20.52 1.10
CA ILE A 122 10.70 -21.09 -0.21
C ILE A 122 11.23 -22.53 -0.02
N GLU A 123 10.50 -23.49 -0.56
CA GLU A 123 10.85 -24.89 -0.58
C GLU A 123 11.41 -25.27 -1.98
N PRO A 124 12.10 -26.41 -2.12
CA PRO A 124 12.64 -26.83 -3.42
C PRO A 124 11.60 -26.90 -4.54
N GLU A 125 10.36 -27.33 -4.25
CA GLU A 125 9.27 -27.38 -5.22
C GLU A 125 8.82 -26.00 -5.71
N HIS A 126 9.00 -24.97 -4.90
CA HIS A 126 8.65 -23.59 -5.28
C HIS A 126 9.55 -23.03 -6.37
N VAL A 127 10.79 -23.52 -6.48
CA VAL A 127 11.74 -23.08 -7.50
C VAL A 127 11.15 -23.23 -8.90
N ASP A 128 10.60 -24.40 -9.23
CA ASP A 128 9.99 -24.68 -10.53
C ASP A 128 8.72 -23.84 -10.73
N ILE A 129 7.90 -23.70 -9.70
CA ILE A 129 6.67 -22.88 -9.74
C ILE A 129 7.01 -21.43 -10.08
N ILE A 130 8.03 -20.86 -9.45
CA ILE A 130 8.47 -19.48 -9.70
C ILE A 130 9.01 -19.33 -11.12
N LEU A 131 9.83 -20.27 -11.58
CA LEU A 131 10.38 -20.25 -12.95
C LEU A 131 9.27 -20.31 -14.01
N GLU A 132 8.26 -21.16 -13.80
CA GLU A 132 7.13 -21.31 -14.72
C GLU A 132 6.17 -20.12 -14.70
N SER A 133 6.13 -19.35 -13.60
CA SER A 133 5.25 -18.17 -13.47
C SER A 133 5.61 -17.04 -14.43
N GLY A 134 6.86 -17.01 -14.90
CA GLY A 134 7.37 -15.95 -15.78
C GLY A 134 7.74 -14.65 -15.06
N VAL A 135 7.66 -14.57 -13.73
CA VAL A 135 8.10 -13.39 -12.99
C VAL A 135 9.61 -13.22 -13.12
N GLN A 136 10.05 -11.98 -13.21
CA GLN A 136 11.47 -11.65 -13.38
C GLN A 136 12.21 -11.52 -12.07
N ASN A 137 11.52 -11.07 -11.03
CA ASN A 137 12.08 -10.84 -9.71
C ASN A 137 11.14 -11.36 -8.62
N ILE A 138 11.70 -11.78 -7.50
CA ILE A 138 10.98 -12.06 -6.27
C ILE A 138 11.54 -11.19 -5.13
N LEU A 139 10.74 -10.95 -4.13
CA LEU A 139 11.13 -10.22 -2.93
C LEU A 139 11.16 -11.17 -1.75
N VAL A 140 12.29 -11.21 -1.06
CA VAL A 140 12.47 -12.00 0.15
C VAL A 140 12.76 -11.10 1.33
N HIS A 141 12.39 -11.53 2.54
CA HIS A 141 12.74 -10.81 3.75
C HIS A 141 14.25 -10.71 3.88
N LYS A 142 14.75 -9.55 4.33
CA LYS A 142 16.16 -9.41 4.68
C LYS A 142 16.51 -10.32 5.85
N GLU A 143 17.71 -10.87 5.84
CA GLU A 143 18.21 -11.73 6.92
C GLU A 143 18.43 -10.95 8.22
N GLU A 144 18.94 -9.72 8.09
CA GLU A 144 19.09 -8.81 9.21
C GLU A 144 18.01 -7.73 9.13
N PRO A 145 17.06 -7.71 10.09
CA PRO A 145 16.06 -6.65 10.12
C PRO A 145 16.74 -5.30 10.36
N ASN A 146 16.30 -4.28 9.65
CA ASN A 146 16.70 -2.91 9.89
C ASN A 146 16.46 -2.54 11.36
N GLN A 147 17.31 -1.65 11.90
CA GLN A 147 17.18 -1.17 13.29
C GLN A 147 15.84 -0.48 13.57
N SER A 148 15.18 0.03 12.54
CA SER A 148 13.80 0.52 12.62
C SER A 148 12.84 -0.64 12.37
N ASP A 149 12.03 -0.95 13.35
CA ASP A 149 11.06 -2.03 13.27
C ASP A 149 9.83 -1.61 12.44
N TYR A 150 9.89 -1.86 11.13
CA TYR A 150 8.74 -1.70 10.25
C TYR A 150 8.00 -3.04 9.98
N SER A 151 8.14 -4.01 10.88
CA SER A 151 7.45 -5.31 10.75
C SER A 151 5.93 -5.15 10.64
N ILE A 152 5.40 -4.06 11.18
CA ILE A 152 4.01 -3.66 11.06
C ILE A 152 3.54 -3.58 9.59
N ILE A 153 4.42 -3.21 8.67
CA ILE A 153 4.10 -3.14 7.23
C ILE A 153 3.84 -4.53 6.66
N TYR A 154 4.64 -5.53 7.04
CA TYR A 154 4.38 -6.92 6.64
C TYR A 154 3.04 -7.42 7.15
N ASN A 155 2.73 -7.17 8.42
CA ASN A 155 1.47 -7.55 9.01
C ASN A 155 0.30 -6.86 8.31
N THR A 156 0.47 -5.60 7.96
CA THR A 156 -0.54 -4.82 7.25
C THR A 156 -0.77 -5.34 5.84
N LEU A 157 0.29 -5.70 5.11
CA LEU A 157 0.19 -6.30 3.77
C LEU A 157 -0.63 -7.60 3.79
N GLN A 158 -0.52 -8.41 4.84
CA GLN A 158 -1.32 -9.64 4.97
C GLN A 158 -2.81 -9.35 5.11
N LYS A 159 -3.19 -8.18 5.58
CA LYS A 159 -4.58 -7.73 5.71
C LYS A 159 -5.08 -6.96 4.50
N ASP A 160 -4.21 -6.62 3.57
CA ASP A 160 -4.54 -5.86 2.38
C ASP A 160 -5.21 -6.77 1.34
N PRO A 161 -6.47 -6.50 0.95
CA PRO A 161 -7.16 -7.33 -0.04
C PRO A 161 -6.77 -7.00 -1.48
N SER A 162 -6.01 -5.92 -1.70
CA SER A 162 -5.66 -5.43 -3.03
C SER A 162 -4.28 -5.90 -3.49
N ASN A 163 -4.12 -6.09 -4.80
CA ASN A 163 -2.86 -6.47 -5.45
C ASN A 163 -2.37 -5.46 -6.49
N SER A 164 -3.17 -4.45 -6.78
CA SER A 164 -2.88 -3.42 -7.78
C SER A 164 -3.44 -2.07 -7.36
N GLU A 165 -2.98 -1.01 -8.01
CA GLU A 165 -3.54 0.34 -7.83
C GLU A 165 -5.04 0.34 -8.12
N LYS A 166 -5.46 -0.27 -9.23
CA LYS A 166 -6.87 -0.34 -9.63
C LYS A 166 -7.74 -1.00 -8.56
N GLU A 167 -7.31 -2.15 -8.04
CA GLU A 167 -8.03 -2.85 -6.97
C GLU A 167 -8.08 -2.02 -5.69
N ALA A 168 -6.99 -1.35 -5.33
CA ALA A 168 -6.92 -0.49 -4.15
C ALA A 168 -7.84 0.73 -4.27
N VAL A 169 -7.84 1.40 -5.41
CA VAL A 169 -8.73 2.53 -5.72
C VAL A 169 -10.20 2.10 -5.62
N LEU A 170 -10.55 0.98 -6.20
CA LEU A 170 -11.90 0.43 -6.15
C LEU A 170 -12.33 0.06 -4.73
N TYR A 171 -11.43 -0.56 -3.97
CA TYR A 171 -11.69 -0.91 -2.57
C TYR A 171 -12.01 0.34 -1.74
N ILE A 172 -11.19 1.38 -1.85
CA ILE A 172 -11.39 2.64 -1.11
C ILE A 172 -12.68 3.32 -1.54
N TYR A 173 -12.95 3.38 -2.83
CA TYR A 173 -14.19 3.96 -3.35
C TYR A 173 -15.42 3.28 -2.75
N ARG A 174 -15.45 1.95 -2.75
CA ARG A 174 -16.57 1.17 -2.16
C ARG A 174 -16.72 1.42 -0.67
N GLN A 175 -15.62 1.57 0.07
CA GLN A 175 -15.67 1.88 1.50
C GLN A 175 -16.26 3.28 1.77
N LEU A 176 -15.99 4.24 0.91
CA LEU A 176 -16.44 5.62 1.07
C LEU A 176 -17.87 5.84 0.55
N ARG A 177 -18.25 5.17 -0.53
CA ARG A 177 -19.50 5.43 -1.25
C ARG A 177 -20.55 4.33 -1.12
N ASN A 178 -20.21 3.16 -0.60
CA ASN A 178 -21.08 1.96 -0.53
C ASN A 178 -21.69 1.57 -1.90
N ALA A 179 -20.99 1.84 -2.99
CA ALA A 179 -21.42 1.58 -4.35
C ALA A 179 -20.21 1.38 -5.26
N ASP A 180 -20.44 0.82 -6.43
CA ASP A 180 -19.42 0.74 -7.46
C ASP A 180 -19.30 2.07 -8.22
N PRO A 181 -18.07 2.45 -8.63
CA PRO A 181 -17.87 3.64 -9.45
C PRO A 181 -18.41 3.43 -10.86
N ALA A 182 -18.73 4.54 -11.54
CA ALA A 182 -19.15 4.50 -12.95
C ALA A 182 -18.02 4.00 -13.85
N ASP A 183 -16.78 4.42 -13.56
CA ASP A 183 -15.56 4.04 -14.26
C ASP A 183 -14.33 4.24 -13.36
N ASP A 184 -13.15 3.81 -13.84
CA ASP A 184 -11.90 3.93 -13.11
C ASP A 184 -11.48 5.40 -12.91
N ALA A 185 -11.73 6.26 -13.88
CA ALA A 185 -11.40 7.67 -13.81
C ALA A 185 -12.18 8.38 -12.71
N SER A 186 -13.48 8.08 -12.58
CA SER A 186 -14.34 8.62 -11.51
C SER A 186 -13.86 8.20 -10.12
N ALA A 187 -13.45 6.94 -9.97
CA ALA A 187 -12.92 6.43 -8.70
C ALA A 187 -11.61 7.12 -8.33
N ARG A 188 -10.69 7.29 -9.27
CA ARG A 188 -9.41 7.98 -9.06
C ARG A 188 -9.59 9.45 -8.71
N GLU A 189 -10.56 10.10 -9.35
CA GLU A 189 -10.90 11.50 -9.06
C GLU A 189 -11.39 11.68 -7.62
N VAL A 190 -12.23 10.78 -7.13
CA VAL A 190 -12.71 10.81 -5.73
C VAL A 190 -11.52 10.73 -4.76
N ILE A 191 -10.59 9.83 -5.00
CA ILE A 191 -9.40 9.67 -4.14
C ILE A 191 -8.48 10.90 -4.22
N ASN A 192 -8.25 11.43 -5.43
CA ASN A 192 -7.45 12.63 -5.60
C ASN A 192 -8.07 13.84 -4.87
N ASN A 193 -9.39 13.96 -4.89
CA ASN A 193 -10.11 15.04 -4.24
C ASN A 193 -10.09 14.96 -2.71
N LEU A 194 -9.79 13.79 -2.13
CA LEU A 194 -9.71 13.67 -0.67
C LEU A 194 -8.60 14.52 -0.06
N PHE A 195 -7.38 14.46 -0.63
CA PHE A 195 -6.20 15.03 0.01
C PHE A 195 -5.27 15.82 -0.93
N PHE A 196 -5.39 15.67 -2.25
CA PHE A 196 -4.42 16.13 -3.22
C PHE A 196 -4.92 17.23 -4.15
N SER A 197 -6.17 17.62 -4.05
CA SER A 197 -6.77 18.67 -4.88
C SER A 197 -6.80 20.01 -4.14
N GLU A 198 -6.17 21.02 -4.70
CA GLU A 198 -6.15 22.39 -4.14
C GLU A 198 -7.55 22.99 -4.00
N LYS A 199 -8.49 22.56 -4.85
CA LYS A 199 -9.89 23.02 -4.77
C LYS A 199 -10.67 22.42 -3.62
N ARG A 200 -10.28 21.22 -3.16
CA ARG A 200 -11.04 20.43 -2.20
C ARG A 200 -10.35 20.29 -0.86
N TYR A 201 -9.06 20.56 -0.79
CA TYR A 201 -8.25 20.33 0.40
C TYR A 201 -7.31 21.50 0.68
N ASP A 202 -7.22 21.91 1.94
CA ASP A 202 -6.31 22.94 2.38
C ASP A 202 -5.85 22.65 3.81
N LEU A 203 -4.55 22.41 3.98
CA LEU A 203 -3.93 22.24 5.29
C LEU A 203 -3.94 23.53 6.12
N GLY A 204 -3.98 24.68 5.44
CA GLY A 204 -3.68 25.98 6.05
C GLY A 204 -2.18 26.14 6.34
N ASP A 205 -1.77 27.34 6.65
CA ASP A 205 -0.37 27.64 6.98
C ASP A 205 0.09 26.88 8.21
N VAL A 206 -0.75 26.83 9.24
CA VAL A 206 -0.46 26.13 10.50
C VAL A 206 -0.33 24.61 10.26
N GLY A 207 -1.19 24.03 9.44
CA GLY A 207 -1.14 22.61 9.13
C GLY A 207 0.14 22.20 8.42
N ARG A 208 0.51 22.92 7.36
CA ARG A 208 1.78 22.66 6.63
C ARG A 208 2.99 22.84 7.54
N TYR A 209 3.03 23.89 8.32
CA TYR A 209 4.11 24.14 9.26
C TYR A 209 4.26 23.01 10.30
N ARG A 210 3.16 22.57 10.89
CA ARG A 210 3.18 21.49 11.90
C ARG A 210 3.64 20.17 11.35
N ILE A 211 3.19 19.79 10.14
CA ILE A 211 3.62 18.56 9.47
C ILE A 211 5.13 18.62 9.19
N ASN A 212 5.61 19.70 8.57
CA ASN A 212 7.02 19.87 8.25
C ASN A 212 7.89 19.77 9.51
N ARG A 213 7.48 20.46 10.57
CA ARG A 213 8.24 20.45 11.83
C ARG A 213 8.25 19.08 12.49
N LYS A 214 7.10 18.43 12.58
CA LYS A 214 6.97 17.14 13.28
C LYS A 214 7.67 16.00 12.53
N LEU A 215 7.61 16.02 11.21
CA LEU A 215 8.17 14.98 10.36
C LEU A 215 9.55 15.36 9.79
N ASN A 216 10.09 16.51 10.19
CA ASN A 216 11.37 17.02 9.70
C ASN A 216 11.40 17.14 8.16
N LEU A 217 10.35 17.70 7.59
CA LEU A 217 10.21 17.92 6.16
C LEU A 217 10.55 19.36 5.79
N THR A 218 11.00 19.54 4.55
CA THR A 218 11.34 20.84 3.97
C THR A 218 10.39 21.24 2.83
N THR A 219 9.19 20.68 2.83
CA THR A 219 8.17 20.99 1.83
C THR A 219 7.83 22.47 1.87
N ASP A 220 7.72 23.08 0.70
CA ASP A 220 7.38 24.50 0.57
C ASP A 220 6.06 24.81 1.30
N MET A 221 6.03 25.95 1.99
CA MET A 221 4.86 26.39 2.73
C MET A 221 3.65 26.69 1.85
N ASP A 222 3.88 26.94 0.55
CA ASP A 222 2.82 27.13 -0.42
C ASP A 222 2.10 25.83 -0.82
N VAL A 223 2.68 24.67 -0.49
CA VAL A 223 2.06 23.36 -0.71
C VAL A 223 1.03 23.10 0.40
N ARG A 224 -0.22 23.35 0.09
CA ARG A 224 -1.34 23.31 1.06
C ARG A 224 -2.18 22.03 0.97
N VAL A 225 -1.85 21.14 0.05
CA VAL A 225 -2.41 19.79 -0.06
C VAL A 225 -1.44 18.78 0.56
N LEU A 226 -1.93 17.57 0.84
CA LEU A 226 -1.04 16.48 1.24
C LEU A 226 -0.21 16.03 0.05
N THR A 227 1.00 15.58 0.33
CA THR A 227 1.90 14.94 -0.63
C THR A 227 2.05 13.46 -0.28
N LYS A 228 2.51 12.67 -1.24
CA LYS A 228 2.87 11.26 -0.98
C LYS A 228 3.91 11.16 0.12
N GLU A 229 4.89 12.08 0.12
CA GLU A 229 5.92 12.16 1.16
C GLU A 229 5.33 12.40 2.55
N ASP A 230 4.35 13.28 2.69
CA ASP A 230 3.66 13.50 3.96
C ASP A 230 3.07 12.19 4.51
N ILE A 231 2.41 11.42 3.66
CA ILE A 231 1.78 10.15 4.05
C ILE A 231 2.83 9.12 4.43
N ILE A 232 3.88 8.97 3.64
CA ILE A 232 4.97 8.03 3.92
C ILE A 232 5.65 8.37 5.25
N GLU A 233 6.00 9.63 5.46
CA GLU A 233 6.74 10.05 6.65
C GLU A 233 5.89 9.96 7.92
N ILE A 234 4.57 10.16 7.84
CA ILE A 234 3.71 9.97 9.01
C ILE A 234 3.59 8.48 9.38
N ILE A 235 3.54 7.60 8.40
CA ILE A 235 3.56 6.14 8.63
C ILE A 235 4.88 5.72 9.28
N LYS A 236 6.01 6.23 8.80
CA LYS A 236 7.33 5.96 9.40
C LYS A 236 7.46 6.50 10.82
N TYR A 237 6.80 7.61 11.09
CA TYR A 237 6.81 8.23 12.43
C TYR A 237 6.07 7.39 13.48
N LEU A 238 5.04 6.66 13.10
CA LEU A 238 4.27 5.79 13.98
C LEU A 238 4.95 4.43 14.16
#